data_7805d5031d7ab1f220a9b4496d98c543
#
_entry.id   7805d5031d7ab1f220a9b4496d98c543
#
_cell.length_a   1.000
_cell.length_b   1.000
_cell.length_c   1.000
_cell.angle_alpha   90.00
_cell.angle_beta   90.00
_cell.angle_gamma   90.00
#
_symmetry.space_group_name_H-M   'P 1'
#
loop_
_entity.id
_entity.type
_entity.pdbx_description
1 polymer ?
#
loop_
_entity_poly.entity_id
_entity_poly.type
_entity_poly.pdbx_seq_one_letter_code
_entity_poly.pdbx_strand_id
1 'polypeptide(L)'
;QTLSVDKYFPPVVPDHFITADVPVDPAAREAWEQAGYRIPLSGCGGGQSIKPLGGIDFGEPVLNTYPVNENVTLLRADGGQVQLATNDYGEGRGVYISGLPYSAANARLLERVLFYASHNEDKYAAWSSSNPECEVAHFPEQGLYCVINNTDQPQRTTVTLADGTTEDFDLPDSGIAWRE
;
A
#
# COMPACT_ATOMS: atom_id res chain seq x y z
N GLN A 1 -28.46 -7.86 28.97
CA GLN A 1 -27.20 -7.14 29.24
C GLN A 1 -26.44 -7.09 27.93
N THR A 2 -26.48 -5.95 27.25
CA THR A 2 -25.66 -5.71 26.06
C THR A 2 -24.24 -5.46 26.56
N LEU A 3 -23.36 -6.41 26.36
CA LEU A 3 -21.93 -6.16 26.51
C LEU A 3 -21.53 -5.24 25.37
N SER A 4 -21.39 -3.95 25.66
CA SER A 4 -20.68 -3.04 24.76
C SER A 4 -19.20 -3.43 24.83
N VAL A 5 -18.70 -4.08 23.81
CA VAL A 5 -17.26 -4.16 23.62
C VAL A 5 -16.84 -2.77 23.19
N ASP A 6 -16.12 -2.07 24.04
CA ASP A 6 -15.48 -0.81 23.65
C ASP A 6 -14.46 -1.13 22.55
N LYS A 7 -14.87 -0.90 21.32
CA LYS A 7 -13.99 -1.06 20.16
C LYS A 7 -12.97 0.07 20.19
N TYR A 8 -11.73 -0.28 20.45
CA TYR A 8 -10.63 0.67 20.34
C TYR A 8 -10.21 0.80 18.88
N PHE A 9 -10.34 2.00 18.33
CA PHE A 9 -9.77 2.31 17.02
C PHE A 9 -8.61 3.30 17.22
N PRO A 10 -7.38 2.87 17.02
CA PRO A 10 -6.24 3.78 17.03
C PRO A 10 -6.37 4.79 15.89
N PRO A 11 -5.66 5.94 15.95
CA PRO A 11 -5.53 6.82 14.81
C PRO A 11 -4.95 6.07 13.62
N VAL A 12 -5.43 6.40 12.41
CA VAL A 12 -4.82 5.87 11.18
C VAL A 12 -3.45 6.52 10.99
N VAL A 13 -2.43 5.72 10.69
CA VAL A 13 -1.09 6.22 10.37
C VAL A 13 -1.04 6.59 8.89
N PRO A 14 -0.88 7.88 8.53
CA PRO A 14 -0.97 8.32 7.15
C PRO A 14 0.29 8.01 6.34
N ASP A 15 1.45 8.06 7.00
CA ASP A 15 2.74 7.90 6.36
C ASP A 15 3.38 6.59 6.87
N HIS A 16 3.25 5.54 6.07
CA HIS A 16 3.79 4.22 6.39
C HIS A 16 4.45 3.62 5.15
N PHE A 17 5.49 2.82 5.32
CA PHE A 17 6.20 2.16 4.23
C PHE A 17 5.25 1.43 3.25
N ILE A 18 4.29 0.69 3.76
CA ILE A 18 3.33 -0.07 2.93
C ILE A 18 2.51 0.84 2.02
N THR A 19 2.16 2.05 2.48
CA THR A 19 1.26 2.97 1.76
C THR A 19 1.99 4.12 1.07
N ALA A 20 3.32 4.13 1.06
CA ALA A 20 4.11 5.27 0.58
C ALA A 20 3.89 5.61 -0.91
N ASP A 21 3.59 4.61 -1.76
CA ASP A 21 3.34 4.82 -3.19
C ASP A 21 1.86 5.04 -3.53
N VAL A 22 1.00 4.98 -2.52
CA VAL A 22 -0.45 5.13 -2.76
C VAL A 22 -0.77 6.61 -2.89
N PRO A 23 -1.32 7.05 -4.03
CA PRO A 23 -1.74 8.44 -4.20
C PRO A 23 -2.77 8.83 -3.15
N VAL A 24 -2.55 9.95 -2.48
CA VAL A 24 -3.51 10.52 -1.52
C VAL A 24 -4.14 11.75 -2.16
N ASP A 25 -5.45 11.78 -2.26
CA ASP A 25 -6.16 13.00 -2.63
C ASP A 25 -5.88 14.10 -1.59
N PRO A 26 -5.33 15.26 -1.99
CA PRO A 26 -5.00 16.33 -1.05
C PRO A 26 -6.18 16.79 -0.19
N ALA A 27 -7.39 16.85 -0.75
CA ALA A 27 -8.58 17.24 0.00
C ALA A 27 -8.98 16.16 1.04
N ALA A 28 -8.81 14.89 0.71
CA ALA A 28 -9.04 13.80 1.63
C ALA A 28 -7.98 13.77 2.74
N ARG A 29 -6.72 14.08 2.42
CA ARG A 29 -5.64 14.21 3.41
C ARG A 29 -5.93 15.33 4.40
N GLU A 30 -6.32 16.51 3.91
CA GLU A 30 -6.67 17.64 4.77
C GLU A 30 -7.85 17.30 5.73
N ALA A 31 -8.89 16.67 5.21
CA ALA A 31 -10.02 16.21 6.04
C ALA A 31 -9.58 15.22 7.12
N TRP A 32 -8.62 14.37 6.83
CA TRP A 32 -8.03 13.42 7.78
C TRP A 32 -7.21 14.11 8.86
N GLU A 33 -6.40 15.07 8.48
CA GLU A 33 -5.60 15.87 9.41
C GLU A 33 -6.52 16.60 10.39
N GLN A 34 -7.60 17.21 9.90
CA GLN A 34 -8.60 17.87 10.71
C GLN A 34 -9.34 16.90 11.66
N ALA A 35 -9.56 15.67 11.24
CA ALA A 35 -10.13 14.61 12.08
C ALA A 35 -9.12 13.97 13.05
N GLY A 36 -7.86 14.43 13.07
CA GLY A 36 -6.77 13.83 13.84
C GLY A 36 -6.51 12.38 13.49
N TYR A 37 -6.65 12.03 12.21
CA TYR A 37 -6.52 10.67 11.65
C TYR A 37 -7.41 9.62 12.34
N ARG A 38 -8.47 10.05 13.02
CA ARG A 38 -9.41 9.18 13.70
C ARG A 38 -10.62 8.88 12.83
N ILE A 39 -11.05 7.64 12.85
CA ILE A 39 -12.32 7.26 12.25
C ILE A 39 -13.43 7.70 13.18
N PRO A 40 -14.38 8.53 12.70
CA PRO A 40 -15.53 8.88 13.51
C PRO A 40 -16.31 7.59 13.84
N LEU A 41 -16.33 7.21 15.09
CA LEU A 41 -17.27 6.20 15.60
C LEU A 41 -18.63 6.89 15.70
N SER A 42 -19.34 7.05 14.61
CA SER A 42 -20.75 7.42 14.69
C SER A 42 -21.53 6.21 15.21
N GLY A 43 -22.20 6.39 16.32
CA GLY A 43 -23.01 5.34 16.90
C GLY A 43 -23.94 4.73 15.87
N CYS A 44 -24.06 3.43 15.85
CA CYS A 44 -25.12 2.62 15.25
C CYS A 44 -25.57 3.01 13.82
N GLY A 45 -24.69 3.10 12.87
CA GLY A 45 -25.07 3.21 11.47
C GLY A 45 -24.37 4.33 10.72
N GLY A 46 -23.40 3.98 9.96
CA GLY A 46 -22.86 4.80 8.89
C GLY A 46 -21.82 5.82 9.31
N GLY A 47 -20.66 5.36 9.75
CA GLY A 47 -19.45 6.20 9.73
C GLY A 47 -19.20 6.69 8.31
N GLN A 48 -18.93 7.98 8.14
CA GLN A 48 -18.48 8.47 6.84
C GLN A 48 -17.16 7.77 6.50
N SER A 49 -17.15 7.08 5.36
CA SER A 49 -15.96 6.49 4.81
C SER A 49 -14.99 7.62 4.46
N ILE A 50 -13.91 7.74 5.21
CA ILE A 50 -12.79 8.56 4.80
C ILE A 50 -11.95 7.68 3.87
N LYS A 51 -12.02 7.93 2.58
CA LYS A 51 -11.25 7.21 1.55
C LYS A 51 -10.02 8.05 1.15
N PRO A 52 -8.95 8.04 1.95
CA PRO A 52 -7.81 8.90 1.66
C PRO A 52 -6.85 8.32 0.64
N LEU A 53 -6.90 7.00 0.44
CA LEU A 53 -6.01 6.30 -0.45
C LEU A 53 -6.75 6.05 -1.77
N GLY A 54 -6.59 6.97 -2.72
CA GLY A 54 -7.06 6.77 -4.09
C GLY A 54 -6.37 5.57 -4.76
N GLY A 55 -7.08 4.88 -5.65
CA GLY A 55 -6.49 3.85 -6.50
C GLY A 55 -6.32 2.45 -5.90
N ILE A 56 -6.50 2.27 -4.59
CA ILE A 56 -6.51 0.94 -3.97
C ILE A 56 -7.94 0.45 -3.78
N ASP A 57 -8.23 -0.69 -4.37
CA ASP A 57 -9.47 -1.42 -4.18
C ASP A 57 -9.22 -2.59 -3.21
N PHE A 58 -9.91 -2.57 -2.07
CA PHE A 58 -9.85 -3.65 -1.08
C PHE A 58 -10.98 -4.67 -1.26
N GLY A 59 -11.73 -4.60 -2.36
CA GLY A 59 -12.89 -5.46 -2.59
C GLY A 59 -14.06 -5.18 -1.64
N GLU A 60 -14.94 -6.17 -1.53
CA GLU A 60 -16.07 -6.09 -0.61
C GLU A 60 -15.60 -6.03 0.85
N PRO A 61 -16.19 -5.17 1.69
CA PRO A 61 -15.78 -5.03 3.08
C PRO A 61 -16.03 -6.32 3.87
N VAL A 62 -15.03 -6.75 4.62
CA VAL A 62 -15.19 -7.83 5.61
C VAL A 62 -15.77 -7.23 6.88
N LEU A 63 -16.95 -7.70 7.25
CA LEU A 63 -17.67 -7.20 8.41
C LEU A 63 -17.03 -7.64 9.73
N ASN A 64 -17.21 -6.80 10.77
CA ASN A 64 -16.73 -7.07 12.14
C ASN A 64 -15.20 -7.18 12.29
N THR A 65 -14.45 -6.52 11.41
CA THR A 65 -13.00 -6.39 11.57
C THR A 65 -12.66 -5.14 12.39
N TYR A 66 -11.98 -5.33 13.50
CA TYR A 66 -11.55 -4.24 14.39
C TYR A 66 -10.27 -4.61 15.13
N PRO A 67 -9.44 -3.62 15.52
CA PRO A 67 -8.27 -3.87 16.34
C PRO A 67 -8.64 -4.48 17.69
N VAL A 68 -7.85 -5.46 18.14
CA VAL A 68 -8.10 -6.16 19.40
C VAL A 68 -7.19 -5.70 20.54
N ASN A 69 -6.12 -4.96 20.21
CA ASN A 69 -5.17 -4.44 21.19
C ASN A 69 -4.46 -3.18 20.65
N GLU A 70 -3.68 -2.56 21.51
CA GLU A 70 -2.93 -1.33 21.24
C GLU A 70 -1.71 -1.51 20.31
N ASN A 71 -1.27 -2.74 20.06
CA ASN A 71 -0.10 -3.02 19.21
C ASN A 71 -0.47 -3.01 17.70
N VAL A 72 -1.76 -2.89 17.39
CA VAL A 72 -2.22 -2.80 16.01
C VAL A 72 -1.99 -1.39 15.49
N THR A 73 -1.21 -1.28 14.41
CA THR A 73 -1.07 -0.05 13.64
C THR A 73 -2.11 -0.07 12.52
N LEU A 74 -3.05 0.86 12.58
CA LEU A 74 -4.11 0.98 11.57
C LEU A 74 -3.63 1.85 10.42
N LEU A 75 -3.65 1.29 9.20
CA LEU A 75 -3.23 1.99 7.98
C LEU A 75 -4.43 2.43 7.15
N ARG A 76 -5.50 1.62 7.15
CA ARG A 76 -6.75 1.95 6.48
C ARG A 76 -7.95 1.29 7.13
N ALA A 77 -9.05 2.04 7.17
CA ALA A 77 -10.36 1.51 7.51
C ALA A 77 -11.46 2.23 6.72
N ASP A 78 -12.57 1.57 6.51
CA ASP A 78 -13.77 2.11 5.86
C ASP A 78 -15.01 1.67 6.62
N GLY A 79 -15.96 2.59 6.86
CA GLY A 79 -17.19 2.29 7.59
C GLY A 79 -16.99 1.68 8.99
N GLY A 80 -15.86 1.93 9.64
CA GLY A 80 -15.50 1.32 10.93
C GLY A 80 -14.99 -0.12 10.80
N GLN A 81 -14.66 -0.59 9.60
CA GLN A 81 -14.05 -1.88 9.33
C GLN A 81 -12.58 -1.70 8.95
N VAL A 82 -11.71 -2.53 9.50
CA VAL A 82 -10.28 -2.51 9.14
C VAL A 82 -10.10 -3.08 7.73
N GLN A 83 -9.41 -2.35 6.88
CA GLN A 83 -9.03 -2.81 5.54
C GLN A 83 -7.55 -3.15 5.44
N LEU A 84 -6.70 -2.37 6.11
CA LEU A 84 -5.26 -2.60 6.14
C LEU A 84 -4.72 -2.25 7.53
N ALA A 85 -4.03 -3.17 8.14
CA ALA A 85 -3.40 -2.98 9.45
C ALA A 85 -2.15 -3.84 9.60
N THR A 86 -1.25 -3.42 10.47
CA THR A 86 -0.08 -4.21 10.86
C THR A 86 -0.09 -4.45 12.36
N ASN A 87 0.58 -5.51 12.78
CA ASN A 87 0.78 -5.84 14.19
C ASN A 87 2.15 -6.50 14.37
N ASP A 88 2.92 -5.99 15.32
CA ASP A 88 4.18 -6.60 15.70
C ASP A 88 3.93 -7.72 16.73
N TYR A 89 4.53 -8.88 16.51
CA TYR A 89 4.45 -10.01 17.42
C TYR A 89 5.83 -10.65 17.62
N GLY A 90 6.42 -10.45 18.77
CA GLY A 90 7.81 -10.82 19.02
C GLY A 90 8.74 -10.08 18.05
N GLU A 91 9.58 -10.84 17.33
CA GLU A 91 10.44 -10.29 16.28
C GLU A 91 9.77 -10.28 14.89
N GLY A 92 8.55 -10.78 14.79
CA GLY A 92 7.82 -10.87 13.53
C GLY A 92 6.82 -9.75 13.34
N ARG A 93 6.37 -9.57 12.09
CA ARG A 93 5.33 -8.62 11.70
C ARG A 93 4.19 -9.34 10.99
N GLY A 94 2.97 -9.08 11.44
CA GLY A 94 1.75 -9.49 10.77
C GLY A 94 1.15 -8.34 9.99
N VAL A 95 0.61 -8.62 8.81
CA VAL A 95 -0.16 -7.64 8.03
C VAL A 95 -1.52 -8.23 7.69
N TYR A 96 -2.56 -7.48 7.99
CA TYR A 96 -3.93 -7.80 7.62
C TYR A 96 -4.37 -6.96 6.44
N ILE A 97 -4.93 -7.62 5.43
CA ILE A 97 -5.57 -6.99 4.27
C ILE A 97 -6.94 -7.64 4.11
N SER A 98 -8.02 -6.84 4.07
CA SER A 98 -9.39 -7.36 3.99
C SER A 98 -9.72 -8.02 2.65
N GLY A 99 -9.12 -7.53 1.58
CA GLY A 99 -9.21 -8.07 0.23
C GLY A 99 -8.29 -7.28 -0.68
N LEU A 100 -7.85 -7.90 -1.77
CA LEU A 100 -6.94 -7.26 -2.71
C LEU A 100 -7.20 -7.80 -4.12
N PRO A 101 -8.27 -7.34 -4.81
CA PRO A 101 -8.50 -7.68 -6.21
C PRO A 101 -7.28 -7.31 -7.06
N TYR A 102 -7.05 -8.07 -8.12
CA TYR A 102 -5.88 -7.85 -8.96
C TYR A 102 -5.93 -6.49 -9.68
N SER A 103 -4.88 -5.70 -9.50
CA SER A 103 -4.56 -4.50 -10.27
C SER A 103 -3.07 -4.18 -10.07
N ALA A 104 -2.46 -3.35 -10.94
CA ALA A 104 -1.08 -2.94 -10.78
C ALA A 104 -0.84 -2.21 -9.44
N ALA A 105 -1.74 -1.31 -9.05
CA ALA A 105 -1.66 -0.60 -7.77
C ALA A 105 -1.76 -1.56 -6.58
N ASN A 106 -2.64 -2.56 -6.64
CA ASN A 106 -2.78 -3.56 -5.59
C ASN A 106 -1.58 -4.52 -5.54
N ALA A 107 -1.01 -4.88 -6.69
CA ALA A 107 0.21 -5.67 -6.75
C ALA A 107 1.39 -4.93 -6.09
N ARG A 108 1.53 -3.63 -6.34
CA ARG A 108 2.53 -2.78 -5.70
C ARG A 108 2.34 -2.70 -4.18
N LEU A 109 1.10 -2.55 -3.71
CA LEU A 109 0.80 -2.59 -2.28
C LEU A 109 1.21 -3.93 -1.66
N LEU A 110 0.87 -5.05 -2.32
CA LEU A 110 1.23 -6.39 -1.85
C LEU A 110 2.75 -6.59 -1.79
N GLU A 111 3.48 -6.12 -2.80
CA GLU A 111 4.95 -6.15 -2.81
C GLU A 111 5.52 -5.44 -1.58
N ARG A 112 5.08 -4.21 -1.29
CA ARG A 112 5.49 -3.48 -0.09
C ARG A 112 5.13 -4.21 1.19
N VAL A 113 3.99 -4.86 1.26
CA VAL A 113 3.60 -5.70 2.41
C VAL A 113 4.60 -6.83 2.63
N LEU A 114 5.04 -7.51 1.55
CA LEU A 114 6.03 -8.60 1.64
C LEU A 114 7.39 -8.11 2.14
N PHE A 115 7.88 -6.98 1.61
CA PHE A 115 9.13 -6.37 2.06
C PHE A 115 9.05 -5.93 3.53
N TYR A 116 7.94 -5.32 3.95
CA TYR A 116 7.71 -4.93 5.34
C TYR A 116 7.64 -6.13 6.28
N ALA A 117 6.86 -7.15 5.94
CA ALA A 117 6.70 -8.34 6.78
C ALA A 117 8.00 -9.14 6.94
N SER A 118 8.89 -9.06 5.96
CA SER A 118 10.20 -9.73 5.95
C SER A 118 11.36 -8.87 6.49
N HIS A 119 11.09 -7.66 7.01
CA HIS A 119 12.11 -6.71 7.48
C HIS A 119 13.17 -6.34 6.42
N ASN A 120 12.72 -6.16 5.16
CA ASN A 120 13.57 -5.84 4.02
C ASN A 120 13.20 -4.50 3.36
N GLU A 121 12.64 -3.55 4.10
CA GLU A 121 12.20 -2.25 3.59
C GLU A 121 13.32 -1.47 2.90
N ASP A 122 14.54 -1.60 3.42
CA ASP A 122 15.76 -0.99 2.89
C ASP A 122 16.14 -1.50 1.49
N LYS A 123 15.68 -2.70 1.14
CA LYS A 123 15.94 -3.32 -0.16
C LYS A 123 14.86 -3.04 -1.21
N TYR A 124 13.71 -2.52 -0.79
CA TYR A 124 12.57 -2.32 -1.69
C TYR A 124 12.87 -1.35 -2.84
N ALA A 125 13.63 -0.30 -2.56
CA ALA A 125 13.94 0.70 -3.59
C ALA A 125 14.83 0.17 -4.71
N ALA A 126 15.67 -0.83 -4.43
CA ALA A 126 16.56 -1.41 -5.43
C ALA A 126 15.77 -2.18 -6.50
N TRP A 127 16.05 -1.87 -7.77
CA TRP A 127 15.37 -2.49 -8.93
C TRP A 127 13.86 -2.24 -8.94
N SER A 128 13.45 -1.05 -8.53
CA SER A 128 12.05 -0.63 -8.52
C SER A 128 11.73 0.38 -9.61
N SER A 129 10.51 0.32 -10.11
CA SER A 129 9.93 1.27 -11.06
C SER A 129 9.07 2.30 -10.33
N SER A 130 9.12 3.58 -10.72
CA SER A 130 8.22 4.61 -10.18
C SER A 130 6.77 4.46 -10.66
N ASN A 131 6.56 3.75 -11.78
CA ASN A 131 5.26 3.52 -12.37
C ASN A 131 4.80 2.07 -12.08
N PRO A 132 3.68 1.85 -11.39
CA PRO A 132 3.21 0.50 -11.07
C PRO A 132 2.81 -0.34 -12.29
N GLU A 133 2.58 0.29 -13.44
CA GLU A 133 2.31 -0.40 -14.71
C GLU A 133 3.60 -0.88 -15.42
N CYS A 134 4.76 -0.54 -14.87
CA CYS A 134 6.06 -0.96 -15.39
C CYS A 134 6.77 -1.85 -14.37
N GLU A 135 7.30 -2.97 -14.84
CA GLU A 135 8.04 -3.95 -14.05
C GLU A 135 9.53 -3.88 -14.36
N VAL A 136 10.36 -4.15 -13.35
CA VAL A 136 11.82 -4.31 -13.54
C VAL A 136 12.21 -5.74 -13.23
N ALA A 137 12.85 -6.40 -14.18
CA ALA A 137 13.43 -7.72 -13.97
C ALA A 137 14.95 -7.63 -14.02
N HIS A 138 15.63 -8.04 -12.96
CA HIS A 138 17.08 -8.01 -12.82
C HIS A 138 17.67 -9.42 -12.85
N PHE A 139 18.74 -9.59 -13.63
CA PHE A 139 19.46 -10.84 -13.87
C PHE A 139 20.92 -10.69 -13.42
N PRO A 140 21.21 -10.83 -12.13
CA PRO A 140 22.52 -10.49 -11.56
C PRO A 140 23.68 -11.34 -12.13
N GLU A 141 23.42 -12.60 -12.49
CA GLU A 141 24.45 -13.48 -13.07
C GLU A 141 24.90 -13.04 -14.46
N GLN A 142 24.01 -12.37 -15.20
CA GLN A 142 24.28 -11.87 -16.54
C GLN A 142 24.70 -10.39 -16.55
N GLY A 143 24.57 -9.70 -15.43
CA GLY A 143 24.77 -8.25 -15.33
C GLY A 143 23.75 -7.44 -16.16
N LEU A 144 22.54 -8.01 -16.35
CA LEU A 144 21.50 -7.43 -17.18
C LEU A 144 20.28 -7.08 -16.35
N TYR A 145 19.51 -6.11 -16.80
CA TYR A 145 18.14 -5.91 -16.37
C TYR A 145 17.25 -5.49 -17.54
N CYS A 146 15.96 -5.62 -17.39
CA CYS A 146 15.00 -5.09 -18.33
C CYS A 146 13.85 -4.39 -17.60
N VAL A 147 13.25 -3.45 -18.34
CA VAL A 147 12.06 -2.71 -17.91
C VAL A 147 10.93 -3.06 -18.88
N ILE A 148 9.81 -3.48 -18.33
CA ILE A 148 8.68 -4.03 -19.08
C ILE A 148 7.47 -3.12 -18.85
N ASN A 149 6.85 -2.67 -19.94
CA ASN A 149 5.55 -2.03 -19.90
C ASN A 149 4.46 -3.11 -20.00
N ASN A 150 3.68 -3.29 -18.92
CA ASN A 150 2.63 -4.30 -18.84
C ASN A 150 1.28 -3.83 -19.41
N THR A 151 1.26 -2.69 -20.12
CA THR A 151 0.04 -2.13 -20.69
C THR A 151 0.06 -2.03 -22.21
N ASP A 152 -1.09 -1.83 -22.81
CA ASP A 152 -1.30 -1.56 -24.24
C ASP A 152 -1.18 -0.08 -24.61
N GLN A 153 -0.63 0.75 -23.72
CA GLN A 153 -0.39 2.18 -23.92
C GLN A 153 1.08 2.51 -23.64
N PRO A 154 1.67 3.51 -24.31
CA PRO A 154 3.00 3.99 -23.98
C PRO A 154 3.10 4.41 -22.51
N GLN A 155 4.18 4.03 -21.85
CA GLN A 155 4.43 4.35 -20.45
C GLN A 155 5.78 5.03 -20.26
N ARG A 156 5.84 5.90 -19.26
CA ARG A 156 7.09 6.45 -18.77
C ARG A 156 7.32 6.03 -17.33
N THR A 157 8.57 5.68 -17.02
CA THR A 157 8.96 5.32 -15.66
C THR A 157 10.38 5.72 -15.37
N THR A 158 10.68 5.94 -14.09
CA THR A 158 12.03 6.07 -13.56
C THR A 158 12.34 4.79 -12.78
N VAL A 159 13.44 4.13 -13.11
CA VAL A 159 13.92 2.93 -12.42
C VAL A 159 15.00 3.34 -11.43
N THR A 160 14.91 2.82 -10.21
CA THR A 160 15.97 2.93 -9.20
C THR A 160 16.83 1.68 -9.22
N LEU A 161 18.14 1.83 -9.46
CA LEU A 161 19.10 0.73 -9.49
C LEU A 161 19.58 0.34 -8.09
N ALA A 162 20.37 -0.74 -7.99
CA ALA A 162 20.85 -1.27 -6.71
C ALA A 162 21.71 -0.28 -5.88
N ASP A 163 22.42 0.62 -6.56
CA ASP A 163 23.27 1.64 -5.94
C ASP A 163 22.50 2.94 -5.59
N GLY A 164 21.19 2.98 -5.84
CA GLY A 164 20.32 4.12 -5.63
C GLY A 164 20.34 5.14 -6.76
N THR A 165 21.11 4.93 -7.82
CA THR A 165 21.02 5.77 -9.03
C THR A 165 19.71 5.51 -9.77
N THR A 166 19.31 6.45 -10.62
CA THR A 166 18.03 6.37 -11.33
C THR A 166 18.23 6.52 -12.83
N GLU A 167 17.41 5.81 -13.61
CA GLU A 167 17.37 5.90 -15.07
C GLU A 167 15.90 6.04 -15.55
N ASP A 168 15.69 6.95 -16.50
CA ASP A 168 14.37 7.21 -17.10
C ASP A 168 14.16 6.37 -18.34
N PHE A 169 12.96 5.83 -18.50
CA PHE A 169 12.53 5.03 -19.64
C PHE A 169 11.22 5.57 -20.23
N ASP A 170 11.20 5.70 -21.55
CA ASP A 170 10.00 5.86 -22.36
C ASP A 170 9.77 4.53 -23.10
N LEU A 171 8.73 3.81 -22.73
CA LEU A 171 8.42 2.48 -23.25
C LEU A 171 7.20 2.56 -24.18
N PRO A 172 7.25 1.99 -25.39
CA PRO A 172 6.06 1.84 -26.21
C PRO A 172 5.05 0.87 -25.54
N ASP A 173 3.87 0.75 -26.10
CA ASP A 173 2.88 -0.24 -25.72
C ASP A 173 3.49 -1.65 -25.71
N SER A 174 3.30 -2.38 -24.62
CA SER A 174 3.86 -3.73 -24.40
C SER A 174 5.39 -3.82 -24.62
N GLY A 175 6.10 -2.69 -24.49
CA GLY A 175 7.52 -2.57 -24.79
C GLY A 175 8.42 -3.12 -23.69
N ILE A 176 9.60 -3.60 -24.10
CA ILE A 176 10.67 -4.07 -23.23
C ILE A 176 11.96 -3.33 -23.58
N ALA A 177 12.60 -2.72 -22.60
CA ALA A 177 13.92 -2.12 -22.74
C ALA A 177 14.94 -2.91 -21.92
N TRP A 178 16.06 -3.30 -22.55
CA TRP A 178 17.18 -4.01 -21.91
C TRP A 178 18.34 -3.06 -21.62
N ARG A 179 19.08 -3.34 -20.54
CA ARG A 179 20.29 -2.64 -20.10
C ARG A 179 21.34 -3.64 -19.57
N GLU A 180 22.60 -3.20 -19.65
CA GLU A 180 23.78 -3.85 -19.04
C GLU A 180 24.26 -3.08 -17.83
#